data_8247362d0db590cee081c07f145e21c5
#
_entry.id   8247362d0db590cee081c07f145e21c5
#
_cell.length_a   1.000
_cell.length_b   1.000
_cell.length_c   1.000
_cell.angle_alpha   90.00
_cell.angle_beta   90.00
_cell.angle_gamma   90.00
#
_symmetry.space_group_name_H-M   'P 1'
#
loop_
_entity.id
_entity.type
_entity.pdbx_description
1 polymer ?
#
loop_
_entity_poly.entity_id
_entity_poly.type
_entity_poly.pdbx_seq_one_letter_code
_entity_poly.pdbx_strand_id
1 'polypeptide(L)'
;MNGMEMFIDPSRCIGCQACVHACAECDTHRGESMIHLEFVDRESSPQTSPVVCMHCEDPACARVCPADAIKKTPDGIVQSALKARCIGCSNCVLACPFGVPKYVARIDQMMKCDMCYDRTSVGRKPMCVSVCPSGALAFGPREEMLARRREQTTDVFVIGAQTIRTKVQLMVPRAAEVVHLDVTAFMDRSLDAASTEVEAHA
;
A
#
# COMPACT_ATOMS: atom_id res chain seq x y z
N MET A 1 4.26 -2.29 -20.06
CA MET A 1 3.31 -1.71 -19.07
C MET A 1 3.29 -0.18 -19.04
N ASN A 2 3.82 0.51 -20.07
CA ASN A 2 3.79 1.96 -20.13
C ASN A 2 2.35 2.49 -20.03
N GLY A 3 2.09 3.38 -19.08
CA GLY A 3 0.77 3.99 -18.86
C GLY A 3 -0.25 3.19 -18.05
N MET A 4 0.06 1.96 -17.63
CA MET A 4 -0.83 1.19 -16.77
C MET A 4 -0.55 1.49 -15.29
N GLU A 5 -1.60 1.83 -14.55
CA GLU A 5 -1.53 2.19 -13.14
C GLU A 5 -2.57 1.42 -12.33
N MET A 6 -2.31 1.28 -11.05
CA MET A 6 -3.26 0.73 -10.09
C MET A 6 -3.99 1.88 -9.39
N PHE A 7 -5.28 1.71 -9.18
CA PHE A 7 -6.16 2.68 -8.52
C PHE A 7 -6.80 2.03 -7.30
N ILE A 8 -6.79 2.74 -6.20
CA ILE A 8 -7.43 2.36 -4.94
C ILE A 8 -8.54 3.36 -4.64
N ASP A 9 -9.73 2.86 -4.45
CA ASP A 9 -10.91 3.64 -4.08
C ASP A 9 -11.44 3.14 -2.73
N PRO A 10 -11.02 3.74 -1.62
CA PRO A 10 -11.47 3.32 -0.30
C PRO A 10 -12.97 3.40 -0.13
N SER A 11 -13.64 4.38 -0.77
CA SER A 11 -15.09 4.57 -0.63
C SER A 11 -15.91 3.38 -1.12
N ARG A 12 -15.32 2.53 -1.97
CA ARG A 12 -15.93 1.31 -2.53
C ARG A 12 -15.52 0.04 -1.81
N CYS A 13 -14.56 0.11 -0.88
CA CYS A 13 -14.11 -1.08 -0.18
C CYS A 13 -15.19 -1.55 0.81
N ILE A 14 -15.59 -2.80 0.67
CA ILE A 14 -16.60 -3.45 1.51
C ILE A 14 -16.00 -4.41 2.55
N GLY A 15 -14.67 -4.43 2.71
CA GLY A 15 -13.99 -5.24 3.71
C GLY A 15 -14.02 -6.75 3.45
N CYS A 16 -14.40 -7.22 2.26
CA CYS A 16 -14.64 -8.65 1.97
C CYS A 16 -13.39 -9.54 1.94
N GLN A 17 -12.19 -8.99 1.99
CA GLN A 17 -10.88 -9.66 1.99
C GLN A 17 -10.59 -10.54 0.74
N ALA A 18 -11.41 -10.54 -0.29
CA ALA A 18 -11.15 -11.31 -1.52
C ALA A 18 -9.77 -10.98 -2.13
N CYS A 19 -9.37 -9.71 -2.09
CA CYS A 19 -8.06 -9.25 -2.56
C CYS A 19 -6.90 -9.84 -1.74
N VAL A 20 -7.09 -10.04 -0.43
CA VAL A 20 -6.09 -10.62 0.48
C VAL A 20 -5.85 -12.08 0.13
N HIS A 21 -6.92 -12.87 -0.01
CA HIS A 21 -6.81 -14.27 -0.39
C HIS A 21 -6.25 -14.45 -1.79
N ALA A 22 -6.74 -13.71 -2.77
CA ALA A 22 -6.23 -13.79 -4.14
C ALA A 22 -4.75 -13.37 -4.26
N CYS A 23 -4.28 -12.47 -3.40
CA CYS A 23 -2.88 -12.06 -3.38
C CYS A 23 -1.95 -13.19 -2.95
N ALA A 24 -2.37 -14.03 -2.02
CA ALA A 24 -1.62 -15.21 -1.58
C ALA A 24 -1.47 -16.27 -2.70
N GLU A 25 -2.45 -16.35 -3.60
CA GLU A 25 -2.42 -17.27 -4.74
C GLU A 25 -1.49 -16.80 -5.89
N CYS A 26 -0.94 -15.60 -5.81
CA CYS A 26 0.01 -15.13 -6.82
C CYS A 26 1.34 -15.88 -6.70
N ASP A 27 1.85 -16.43 -7.81
CA ASP A 27 3.07 -17.23 -7.82
C ASP A 27 4.28 -16.51 -7.25
N THR A 28 4.39 -15.20 -7.51
CA THR A 28 5.48 -14.37 -6.99
C THR A 28 5.41 -14.14 -5.49
N HIS A 29 4.25 -14.34 -4.86
CA HIS A 29 4.02 -14.12 -3.43
C HIS A 29 4.18 -15.38 -2.56
N ARG A 30 4.31 -16.55 -3.17
CA ARG A 30 4.65 -17.81 -2.49
C ARG A 30 3.72 -18.20 -1.33
N GLY A 31 2.43 -17.96 -1.48
CA GLY A 31 1.42 -18.26 -0.47
C GLY A 31 1.23 -17.17 0.60
N GLU A 32 1.91 -16.03 0.45
CA GLU A 32 1.81 -14.92 1.40
C GLU A 32 1.04 -13.73 0.80
N SER A 33 0.10 -13.16 1.52
CA SER A 33 -0.57 -11.95 1.05
C SER A 33 0.30 -10.72 1.25
N MET A 34 0.49 -9.95 0.18
CA MET A 34 1.20 -8.67 0.16
C MET A 34 0.25 -7.47 0.16
N ILE A 35 -1.03 -7.71 0.35
CA ILE A 35 -2.09 -6.72 0.56
C ILE A 35 -2.80 -7.03 1.87
N HIS A 36 -3.22 -6.01 2.57
CA HIS A 36 -4.09 -6.14 3.75
C HIS A 36 -5.13 -5.03 3.74
N LEU A 37 -6.11 -5.12 4.62
CA LEU A 37 -7.12 -4.09 4.81
C LEU A 37 -6.86 -3.37 6.13
N GLU A 38 -6.90 -2.04 6.08
CA GLU A 38 -6.89 -1.18 7.25
C GLU A 38 -8.26 -0.53 7.43
N PHE A 39 -8.63 -0.27 8.67
CA PHE A 39 -9.81 0.52 8.97
C PHE A 39 -9.49 2.01 8.81
N VAL A 40 -10.36 2.70 8.12
CA VAL A 40 -10.32 4.16 8.04
C VAL A 40 -11.16 4.69 9.19
N ASP A 41 -10.49 5.34 10.15
CA ASP A 41 -11.16 5.90 11.33
C ASP A 41 -12.04 4.86 12.07
N ARG A 42 -11.36 3.85 12.64
CA ARG A 42 -12.01 2.68 13.24
C ARG A 42 -13.04 3.00 14.32
N GLU A 43 -12.87 4.11 15.03
CA GLU A 43 -13.77 4.52 16.12
C GLU A 43 -15.11 5.04 15.59
N SER A 44 -15.10 5.69 14.42
CA SER A 44 -16.28 6.35 13.87
C SER A 44 -16.88 5.62 12.66
N SER A 45 -16.14 4.69 12.03
CA SER A 45 -16.55 4.09 10.76
C SER A 45 -16.10 2.63 10.60
N PRO A 46 -16.95 1.74 10.04
CA PRO A 46 -16.55 0.41 9.60
C PRO A 46 -15.78 0.44 8.27
N GLN A 47 -15.51 1.61 7.70
CA GLN A 47 -14.85 1.77 6.41
C GLN A 47 -13.48 1.13 6.43
N THR A 48 -13.16 0.39 5.37
CA THR A 48 -11.85 -0.22 5.15
C THR A 48 -11.18 0.30 3.90
N SER A 49 -9.86 0.24 3.87
CA SER A 49 -9.06 0.56 2.71
C SER A 49 -8.05 -0.54 2.42
N PRO A 50 -7.90 -0.99 1.18
CA PRO A 50 -6.81 -1.87 0.80
C PRO A 50 -5.47 -1.13 0.89
N VAL A 51 -4.51 -1.73 1.61
CA VAL A 51 -3.14 -1.25 1.71
C VAL A 51 -2.22 -2.17 0.92
N VAL A 52 -1.50 -1.58 -0.03
CA VAL A 52 -0.64 -2.28 -0.97
C VAL A 52 0.61 -1.43 -1.24
N CYS A 53 1.65 -2.01 -1.83
CA CYS A 53 2.82 -1.22 -2.20
C CYS A 53 2.45 -0.10 -3.17
N MET A 54 2.84 1.11 -2.84
CA MET A 54 2.54 2.31 -3.65
C MET A 54 3.50 2.49 -4.84
N HIS A 55 4.53 1.65 -4.97
CA HIS A 55 5.53 1.69 -6.05
C HIS A 55 6.09 3.10 -6.26
N CYS A 56 6.70 3.65 -5.20
CA CYS A 56 7.24 5.01 -5.16
C CYS A 56 8.20 5.30 -6.33
N GLU A 57 8.24 6.54 -6.80
CA GLU A 57 9.21 6.97 -7.81
C GLU A 57 10.63 6.88 -7.27
N ASP A 58 10.85 7.35 -6.02
CA ASP A 58 12.08 7.15 -5.26
C ASP A 58 11.79 6.21 -4.08
N PRO A 59 11.96 4.88 -4.25
CA PRO A 59 11.56 3.91 -3.24
C PRO A 59 12.55 3.86 -2.07
N ALA A 60 12.18 4.41 -0.92
CA ALA A 60 12.99 4.39 0.31
C ALA A 60 13.45 2.97 0.66
N CYS A 61 12.59 1.96 0.47
CA CYS A 61 12.92 0.56 0.73
C CYS A 61 14.09 0.02 -0.14
N ALA A 62 14.22 0.48 -1.38
CA ALA A 62 15.35 0.11 -2.24
C ALA A 62 16.61 0.89 -1.84
N ARG A 63 16.46 2.17 -1.55
CA ARG A 63 17.57 3.07 -1.19
C ARG A 63 18.30 2.65 0.09
N VAL A 64 17.57 2.15 1.09
CA VAL A 64 18.16 1.71 2.37
C VAL A 64 18.66 0.27 2.36
N CYS A 65 18.51 -0.45 1.25
CA CYS A 65 18.91 -1.85 1.17
C CYS A 65 20.44 -1.99 1.02
N PRO A 66 21.18 -2.43 2.04
CA PRO A 66 22.65 -2.52 1.97
C PRO A 66 23.12 -3.60 0.99
N ALA A 67 22.28 -4.60 0.74
CA ALA A 67 22.58 -5.71 -0.18
C ALA A 67 22.08 -5.47 -1.61
N ASP A 68 21.52 -4.28 -1.89
CA ASP A 68 20.95 -3.93 -3.20
C ASP A 68 19.98 -5.01 -3.73
N ALA A 69 19.21 -5.61 -2.80
CA ALA A 69 18.31 -6.72 -3.11
C ALA A 69 16.97 -6.26 -3.72
N ILE A 70 16.56 -5.00 -3.52
CA ILE A 70 15.30 -4.48 -4.01
C ILE A 70 15.55 -3.68 -5.29
N LYS A 71 14.89 -4.07 -6.36
CA LYS A 71 15.04 -3.43 -7.67
C LYS A 71 13.74 -2.79 -8.13
N LYS A 72 13.87 -1.74 -8.93
CA LYS A 72 12.79 -1.11 -9.65
C LYS A 72 12.91 -1.43 -11.13
N THR A 73 11.83 -1.87 -11.74
CA THR A 73 11.79 -2.18 -13.19
C THR A 73 11.73 -0.89 -14.01
N PRO A 74 12.07 -0.94 -15.31
CA PRO A 74 12.00 0.24 -16.19
C PRO A 74 10.58 0.84 -16.29
N ASP A 75 9.55 0.03 -16.09
CA ASP A 75 8.14 0.47 -16.08
C ASP A 75 7.65 0.91 -14.68
N GLY A 76 8.58 1.06 -13.73
CA GLY A 76 8.35 1.70 -12.44
C GLY A 76 7.85 0.77 -11.33
N ILE A 77 7.85 -0.54 -11.52
CA ILE A 77 7.44 -1.49 -10.50
C ILE A 77 8.62 -1.79 -9.56
N VAL A 78 8.42 -1.57 -8.27
CA VAL A 78 9.39 -1.94 -7.25
C VAL A 78 9.18 -3.39 -6.86
N GLN A 79 10.18 -4.25 -7.06
CA GLN A 79 10.12 -5.70 -6.84
C GLN A 79 10.29 -6.06 -5.36
N SER A 80 9.87 -7.26 -4.95
CA SER A 80 10.30 -7.89 -3.71
C SER A 80 11.82 -8.06 -3.69
N ALA A 81 12.41 -8.22 -2.51
CA ALA A 81 13.86 -8.44 -2.43
C ALA A 81 14.26 -9.72 -3.16
N LEU A 82 15.35 -9.66 -3.90
CA LEU A 82 15.94 -10.85 -4.51
C LEU A 82 16.45 -11.79 -3.39
N LYS A 83 15.95 -13.03 -3.35
CA LYS A 83 16.30 -14.00 -2.30
C LYS A 83 17.81 -14.19 -2.17
N ALA A 84 18.52 -14.29 -3.28
CA ALA A 84 19.98 -14.50 -3.30
C ALA A 84 20.80 -13.34 -2.70
N ARG A 85 20.18 -12.16 -2.53
CA ARG A 85 20.84 -10.96 -1.99
C ARG A 85 20.28 -10.52 -0.66
N CYS A 86 19.04 -10.90 -0.34
CA CYS A 86 18.37 -10.47 0.89
C CYS A 86 19.05 -11.06 2.11
N ILE A 87 19.52 -10.21 3.02
CA ILE A 87 20.19 -10.59 4.26
C ILE A 87 19.25 -10.50 5.49
N GLY A 88 17.96 -10.28 5.30
CA GLY A 88 16.98 -10.24 6.38
C GLY A 88 17.09 -9.06 7.36
N CYS A 89 17.84 -7.99 7.04
CA CYS A 89 18.13 -6.89 7.96
C CYS A 89 16.93 -6.01 8.33
N SER A 90 15.78 -6.14 7.66
CA SER A 90 14.52 -5.41 7.87
C SER A 90 14.59 -3.88 7.69
N ASN A 91 15.70 -3.28 7.25
CA ASN A 91 15.78 -1.84 7.01
C ASN A 91 14.70 -1.32 6.07
N CYS A 92 14.34 -2.10 5.05
CA CYS A 92 13.29 -1.75 4.10
C CYS A 92 11.88 -1.77 4.72
N VAL A 93 11.66 -2.58 5.75
CA VAL A 93 10.41 -2.61 6.53
C VAL A 93 10.28 -1.31 7.33
N LEU A 94 11.34 -0.92 8.02
CA LEU A 94 11.37 0.30 8.86
C LEU A 94 11.32 1.58 8.02
N ALA A 95 11.94 1.58 6.85
CA ALA A 95 12.02 2.78 6.00
C ALA A 95 10.77 3.05 5.15
N CYS A 96 9.83 2.09 5.06
CA CYS A 96 8.66 2.26 4.22
C CYS A 96 7.62 3.18 4.90
N PRO A 97 7.31 4.35 4.33
CA PRO A 97 6.34 5.26 4.93
C PRO A 97 4.90 4.74 4.91
N PHE A 98 4.63 3.70 4.09
CA PHE A 98 3.33 3.05 3.98
C PHE A 98 3.24 1.70 4.72
N GLY A 99 4.29 1.29 5.45
CA GLY A 99 4.30 0.07 6.27
C GLY A 99 4.11 -1.25 5.51
N VAL A 100 4.40 -1.29 4.19
CA VAL A 100 4.00 -2.42 3.33
C VAL A 100 4.97 -3.60 3.30
N PRO A 101 6.31 -3.42 3.27
CA PRO A 101 7.22 -4.56 3.22
C PRO A 101 7.09 -5.45 4.45
N LYS A 102 7.15 -6.76 4.23
CA LYS A 102 7.09 -7.78 5.29
C LYS A 102 8.29 -8.70 5.21
N TYR A 103 8.89 -9.02 6.36
CA TYR A 103 9.84 -10.10 6.43
C TYR A 103 9.10 -11.41 6.61
N VAL A 104 9.28 -12.33 5.69
CA VAL A 104 8.64 -13.65 5.70
C VAL A 104 9.65 -14.67 6.20
N ALA A 105 9.58 -14.99 7.50
CA ALA A 105 10.56 -15.86 8.16
C ALA A 105 10.64 -17.26 7.53
N ARG A 106 9.53 -17.84 7.09
CA ARG A 106 9.46 -19.16 6.46
C ARG A 106 10.38 -19.30 5.24
N ILE A 107 10.58 -18.21 4.49
CA ILE A 107 11.45 -18.19 3.31
C ILE A 107 12.68 -17.31 3.50
N ASP A 108 12.86 -16.76 4.71
CA ASP A 108 13.97 -15.87 5.07
C ASP A 108 14.19 -14.77 4.02
N GLN A 109 13.14 -14.00 3.74
CA GLN A 109 13.16 -13.00 2.68
C GLN A 109 12.19 -11.87 2.99
N MET A 110 12.59 -10.64 2.66
CA MET A 110 11.66 -9.51 2.63
C MET A 110 10.82 -9.58 1.37
N MET A 111 9.52 -9.51 1.55
CA MET A 111 8.54 -9.49 0.47
C MET A 111 7.62 -8.27 0.55
N LYS A 112 7.07 -7.89 -0.58
CA LYS A 112 6.05 -6.85 -0.73
C LYS A 112 5.30 -7.06 -2.04
N CYS A 113 4.20 -6.36 -2.24
CA CYS A 113 3.50 -6.34 -3.51
C CYS A 113 4.45 -5.92 -4.64
N ASP A 114 4.53 -6.72 -5.68
CA ASP A 114 5.25 -6.48 -6.94
C ASP A 114 4.28 -6.22 -8.11
N MET A 115 3.02 -5.89 -7.77
CA MET A 115 1.91 -5.68 -8.70
C MET A 115 1.58 -6.93 -9.54
N CYS A 116 1.87 -8.14 -9.00
CA CYS A 116 1.81 -9.41 -9.73
C CYS A 116 2.54 -9.29 -11.08
N TYR A 117 3.84 -8.99 -11.03
CA TYR A 117 4.62 -8.62 -12.22
C TYR A 117 4.67 -9.73 -13.28
N ASP A 118 4.60 -10.99 -12.87
CA ASP A 118 4.43 -12.16 -13.73
C ASP A 118 3.18 -12.05 -14.63
N ARG A 119 2.11 -11.46 -14.11
CA ARG A 119 0.84 -11.25 -14.81
C ARG A 119 0.80 -9.93 -15.57
N THR A 120 1.18 -8.85 -14.89
CA THR A 120 1.05 -7.50 -15.46
C THR A 120 2.05 -7.24 -16.57
N SER A 121 3.22 -7.87 -16.57
CA SER A 121 4.18 -7.80 -17.66
C SER A 121 3.67 -8.37 -18.99
N VAL A 122 2.71 -9.29 -18.93
CA VAL A 122 2.04 -9.90 -20.10
C VAL A 122 0.63 -9.33 -20.33
N GLY A 123 0.31 -8.17 -19.76
CA GLY A 123 -0.95 -7.45 -20.00
C GLY A 123 -2.15 -7.96 -19.18
N ARG A 124 -1.95 -8.87 -18.22
CA ARG A 124 -3.01 -9.32 -17.32
C ARG A 124 -3.16 -8.39 -16.12
N LYS A 125 -4.35 -8.34 -15.52
CA LYS A 125 -4.60 -7.58 -14.29
C LYS A 125 -3.95 -8.27 -13.08
N PRO A 126 -3.52 -7.51 -12.04
CA PRO A 126 -3.17 -8.07 -10.73
C PRO A 126 -4.29 -8.95 -10.17
N MET A 127 -3.93 -9.97 -9.39
CA MET A 127 -4.90 -10.90 -8.80
C MET A 127 -5.95 -10.18 -7.94
N CYS A 128 -5.52 -9.28 -7.06
CA CYS A 128 -6.40 -8.51 -6.18
C CYS A 128 -7.42 -7.66 -6.95
N VAL A 129 -7.03 -7.09 -8.09
CA VAL A 129 -7.93 -6.32 -8.97
C VAL A 129 -8.93 -7.25 -9.65
N SER A 130 -8.48 -8.43 -10.09
CA SER A 130 -9.33 -9.38 -10.84
C SER A 130 -10.50 -9.91 -10.01
N VAL A 131 -10.37 -9.96 -8.69
CA VAL A 131 -11.37 -10.52 -7.77
C VAL A 131 -12.14 -9.46 -6.97
N CYS A 132 -11.83 -8.17 -7.10
CA CYS A 132 -12.49 -7.13 -6.32
C CYS A 132 -13.94 -6.92 -6.78
N PRO A 133 -14.97 -7.34 -6.01
CA PRO A 133 -16.35 -7.31 -6.47
C PRO A 133 -16.94 -5.89 -6.50
N SER A 134 -16.46 -5.02 -5.62
CA SER A 134 -16.92 -3.63 -5.52
C SER A 134 -16.17 -2.68 -6.47
N GLY A 135 -15.08 -3.15 -7.11
CA GLY A 135 -14.21 -2.32 -7.93
C GLY A 135 -13.43 -1.26 -7.14
N ALA A 136 -13.23 -1.48 -5.83
CA ALA A 136 -12.35 -0.66 -5.00
C ALA A 136 -10.90 -0.67 -5.48
N LEU A 137 -10.48 -1.78 -6.09
CA LEU A 137 -9.20 -1.92 -6.78
C LEU A 137 -9.43 -1.95 -8.29
N ALA A 138 -8.70 -1.12 -9.02
CA ALA A 138 -8.75 -1.09 -10.47
C ALA A 138 -7.33 -1.02 -11.05
N PHE A 139 -7.17 -1.45 -12.30
CA PHE A 139 -5.90 -1.42 -13.02
C PHE A 139 -6.17 -1.12 -14.49
N GLY A 140 -5.51 -0.10 -15.02
CA GLY A 140 -5.71 0.32 -16.39
C GLY A 140 -4.92 1.57 -16.75
N PRO A 141 -5.08 2.07 -17.98
CA PRO A 141 -4.52 3.35 -18.40
C PRO A 141 -5.11 4.49 -17.54
N ARG A 142 -4.24 5.42 -17.12
CA ARG A 142 -4.63 6.55 -16.27
C ARG A 142 -5.82 7.32 -16.84
N GLU A 143 -5.76 7.69 -18.10
CA GLU A 143 -6.81 8.47 -18.75
C GLU A 143 -8.17 7.77 -18.76
N GLU A 144 -8.18 6.46 -19.07
CA GLU A 144 -9.40 5.67 -19.08
C GLU A 144 -10.01 5.56 -17.67
N MET A 145 -9.18 5.36 -16.66
CA MET A 145 -9.62 5.24 -15.28
C MET A 145 -10.18 6.56 -14.74
N LEU A 146 -9.54 7.69 -15.05
CA LEU A 146 -10.02 9.01 -14.66
C LEU A 146 -11.35 9.37 -15.34
N ALA A 147 -11.51 9.02 -16.63
CA ALA A 147 -12.75 9.25 -17.36
C ALA A 147 -13.94 8.46 -16.79
N ARG A 148 -13.69 7.27 -16.24
CA ARG A 148 -14.73 6.42 -15.65
C ARG A 148 -15.13 6.80 -14.23
N ARG A 149 -14.31 7.60 -13.55
CA ARG A 149 -14.48 7.94 -12.14
C ARG A 149 -14.72 9.44 -11.97
N ARG A 150 -15.66 9.78 -11.08
CA ARG A 150 -16.03 11.17 -10.78
C ARG A 150 -15.19 11.80 -9.67
N GLU A 151 -14.32 11.01 -9.04
CA GLU A 151 -13.50 11.42 -7.90
C GLU A 151 -12.13 11.90 -8.37
N GLN A 152 -11.49 12.69 -7.54
CA GLN A 152 -10.11 13.10 -7.74
C GLN A 152 -9.16 11.95 -7.39
N THR A 153 -8.00 11.92 -8.02
CA THR A 153 -6.92 10.98 -7.67
C THR A 153 -5.70 11.73 -7.18
N THR A 154 -4.96 11.11 -6.28
CA THR A 154 -3.65 11.58 -5.87
C THR A 154 -2.62 10.45 -5.97
N ASP A 155 -1.44 10.78 -6.45
CA ASP A 155 -0.23 9.99 -6.45
C ASP A 155 0.89 10.69 -5.66
N VAL A 156 0.54 11.78 -4.98
CA VAL A 156 1.47 12.58 -4.18
C VAL A 156 1.05 12.54 -2.72
N PHE A 157 1.97 12.13 -1.86
CA PHE A 157 1.75 12.01 -0.43
C PHE A 157 2.79 12.84 0.31
N VAL A 158 2.36 13.59 1.31
CA VAL A 158 3.23 14.34 2.22
C VAL A 158 3.25 13.62 3.55
N ILE A 159 4.41 13.11 3.96
CA ILE A 159 4.60 12.37 5.21
C ILE A 159 5.76 13.02 5.96
N GLY A 160 5.45 13.73 7.03
CA GLY A 160 6.40 14.61 7.70
C GLY A 160 6.92 15.68 6.73
N ALA A 161 8.24 15.81 6.60
CA ALA A 161 8.88 16.76 5.70
C ALA A 161 9.11 16.20 4.27
N GLN A 162 8.65 14.98 3.98
CA GLN A 162 8.92 14.32 2.70
C GLN A 162 7.70 14.33 1.78
N THR A 163 7.91 14.68 0.52
CA THR A 163 6.92 14.52 -0.55
C THR A 163 7.25 13.26 -1.34
N ILE A 164 6.32 12.33 -1.40
CA ILE A 164 6.48 11.02 -2.03
C ILE A 164 5.54 10.94 -3.23
N ARG A 165 6.10 10.66 -4.41
CA ARG A 165 5.33 10.35 -5.61
C ARG A 165 5.25 8.86 -5.81
N THR A 166 4.10 8.37 -6.27
CA THR A 166 3.82 6.94 -6.40
C THR A 166 3.26 6.60 -7.77
N LYS A 167 3.34 5.32 -8.14
CA LYS A 167 2.69 4.78 -9.34
C LYS A 167 1.26 4.30 -9.07
N VAL A 168 0.89 4.13 -7.82
CA VAL A 168 -0.48 3.79 -7.41
C VAL A 168 -1.23 5.07 -7.14
N GLN A 169 -2.44 5.15 -7.67
CA GLN A 169 -3.35 6.29 -7.52
C GLN A 169 -4.34 6.00 -6.40
N LEU A 170 -4.47 6.93 -5.46
CA LEU A 170 -5.53 6.89 -4.45
C LEU A 170 -6.69 7.79 -4.88
N MET A 171 -7.89 7.24 -4.91
CA MET A 171 -9.10 8.02 -5.13
C MET A 171 -9.45 8.75 -3.84
N VAL A 172 -9.69 10.05 -3.95
CA VAL A 172 -10.08 10.89 -2.81
C VAL A 172 -11.40 11.61 -3.12
N PRO A 173 -12.29 11.80 -2.14
CA PRO A 173 -13.52 12.56 -2.34
C PRO A 173 -13.23 13.99 -2.80
N ARG A 174 -14.02 14.53 -3.72
CA ARG A 174 -13.87 15.91 -4.22
C ARG A 174 -13.97 16.99 -3.15
N ALA A 175 -14.68 16.70 -2.06
CA ALA A 175 -14.85 17.60 -0.93
C ALA A 175 -13.84 17.37 0.20
N ALA A 176 -12.85 16.51 0.01
CA ALA A 176 -11.83 16.30 1.01
C ALA A 176 -10.92 17.53 1.08
N GLU A 177 -11.03 18.30 2.14
CA GLU A 177 -9.96 19.19 2.55
C GLU A 177 -8.72 18.35 2.81
N VAL A 178 -7.54 18.89 2.46
CA VAL A 178 -6.27 18.23 2.79
C VAL A 178 -6.15 18.24 4.30
N VAL A 179 -6.51 17.14 4.94
CA VAL A 179 -6.27 16.96 6.36
C VAL A 179 -4.79 16.65 6.52
N HIS A 180 -4.04 17.62 7.02
CA HIS A 180 -2.70 17.35 7.51
C HIS A 180 -2.84 16.50 8.78
N LEU A 181 -2.65 15.20 8.64
CA LEU A 181 -2.52 14.30 9.78
C LEU A 181 -1.20 14.62 10.47
N ASP A 182 -1.28 15.41 11.52
CA ASP A 182 -0.17 15.54 12.46
C ASP A 182 -0.16 14.30 13.35
N VAL A 183 0.73 13.37 13.02
CA VAL A 183 0.89 12.11 13.76
C VAL A 183 1.26 12.37 15.23
N THR A 184 1.97 13.47 15.52
CA THR A 184 2.33 13.84 16.90
C THR A 184 1.10 14.27 17.68
N ALA A 185 0.22 15.07 17.11
CA ALA A 185 -1.03 15.47 17.75
C ALA A 185 -2.01 14.31 17.96
N PHE A 186 -1.93 13.26 17.15
CA PHE A 186 -2.70 12.02 17.36
C PHE A 186 -2.14 11.20 18.52
N MET A 187 -0.81 11.10 18.64
CA MET A 187 -0.16 10.40 19.74
C MET A 187 -0.38 11.12 21.09
N ASP A 188 -0.34 12.45 21.11
CA ASP A 188 -0.59 13.25 22.31
C ASP A 188 -2.02 13.05 22.83
N ARG A 189 -3.02 13.02 21.95
CA ARG A 189 -4.42 12.74 22.35
C ARG A 189 -4.62 11.35 22.93
N SER A 190 -3.89 10.36 22.47
CA SER A 190 -3.98 9.00 23.01
C SER A 190 -3.32 8.87 24.39
N LEU A 191 -2.30 9.68 24.66
CA LEU A 191 -1.65 9.72 25.97
C LEU A 191 -2.51 10.45 27.02
N ASP A 192 -3.20 11.52 26.62
CA ASP A 192 -4.10 12.27 27.50
C ASP A 192 -5.35 11.45 27.86
N ALA A 193 -5.88 10.65 26.92
CA ALA A 193 -7.00 9.75 27.20
C ALA A 193 -6.63 8.61 28.18
N ALA A 194 -5.41 8.09 28.08
CA ALA A 194 -4.92 7.05 28.98
C ALA A 194 -4.66 7.58 30.41
N SER A 195 -4.29 8.86 30.57
CA SER A 195 -4.08 9.48 31.87
C SER A 195 -5.37 9.79 32.62
N THR A 196 -6.46 10.09 31.89
CA THR A 196 -7.77 10.34 32.53
C THR A 196 -8.48 9.08 33.04
N GLU A 197 -8.19 7.89 32.47
CA GLU A 197 -8.74 6.62 32.95
C GLU A 197 -8.06 6.13 34.26
N VAL A 198 -6.83 6.51 34.52
CA VAL A 198 -6.11 6.13 35.73
C VAL A 198 -6.58 6.93 36.96
N GLU A 199 -7.03 8.18 36.80
CA GLU A 199 -7.55 9.00 37.90
C GLU A 199 -8.99 8.64 38.29
N ALA A 200 -9.75 7.93 37.44
CA ALA A 200 -11.13 7.51 37.72
C ALA A 200 -11.22 6.22 38.55
N HIS A 201 -10.11 5.53 38.83
CA HIS A 201 -10.05 4.29 39.62
C HIS A 201 -9.15 4.37 40.85
N ALA A 202 -8.76 5.55 41.28
CA ALA A 202 -8.10 5.84 42.56
C ALA A 202 -9.07 6.53 43.50
#